data_cb767fdd8c9c283d8f3b37ef05be7c2b
#
_entry.id   cb767fdd8c9c283d8f3b37ef05be7c2b
#
_cell.length_a   1.000
_cell.length_b   1.000
_cell.length_c   1.000
_cell.angle_alpha   90.00
_cell.angle_beta   90.00
_cell.angle_gamma   90.00
#
_symmetry.space_group_name_H-M   'P 1'
#
loop_
_entity.id
_entity.type
_entity.pdbx_description
1 polymer ?
#
loop_
_entity_poly.entity_id
_entity_poly.type
_entity_poly.pdbx_seq_one_letter_code
_entity_poly.pdbx_strand_id
1 'polypeptide(L)'
;MDTKTIIVTLVTDRMQSDVERVQALAAKGFAAMTAAEQAEWLAGMKGAYNASDLNRVGTALNYLVGRLAPLCGKNIQWSAKTDWSMADVITAPQAAVYRKQIQDVRDALTYPDGTPAAPEIDRMTYTGANDIERILALCETLIDNIIKAFRYTGAAECATGGLI
;
A
#
# COMPACT_ATOMS: atom_id res chain seq x y z
N MET A 1 -17.38 4.19 3.12
CA MET A 1 -16.19 3.79 3.89
C MET A 1 -15.32 5.03 4.00
N ASP A 2 -14.98 5.45 5.21
CA ASP A 2 -14.12 6.64 5.38
C ASP A 2 -12.77 6.34 4.70
N THR A 3 -12.37 7.17 3.76
CA THR A 3 -11.22 6.91 2.88
C THR A 3 -9.90 6.74 3.64
N LYS A 4 -9.78 7.25 4.87
CA LYS A 4 -8.62 7.05 5.74
C LYS A 4 -8.53 5.62 6.30
N THR A 5 -9.65 4.89 6.35
CA THR A 5 -9.71 3.53 6.86
C THR A 5 -8.85 2.56 6.04
N ILE A 6 -8.61 2.84 4.75
CA ILE A 6 -7.81 1.96 3.89
C ILE A 6 -6.36 1.83 4.38
N ILE A 7 -5.76 2.89 4.91
CA ILE A 7 -4.38 2.87 5.40
C ILE A 7 -4.23 1.97 6.62
N VAL A 8 -5.27 1.86 7.45
CA VAL A 8 -5.27 0.98 8.63
C VAL A 8 -5.33 -0.51 8.23
N THR A 9 -5.79 -0.83 7.03
CA THR A 9 -5.86 -2.21 6.53
C THR A 9 -4.55 -2.71 5.92
N LEU A 10 -3.53 -1.84 5.78
CA LEU A 10 -2.23 -2.22 5.21
C LEU A 10 -1.52 -3.25 6.10
N VAL A 11 -0.92 -4.25 5.46
CA VAL A 11 -0.23 -5.36 6.12
C VAL A 11 1.28 -5.18 5.96
N THR A 12 1.97 -4.86 7.04
CA THR A 12 3.41 -4.56 7.04
C THR A 12 4.24 -5.53 7.89
N ASP A 13 3.61 -6.60 8.38
CA ASP A 13 4.13 -7.52 9.38
C ASP A 13 4.10 -8.99 8.92
N ARG A 14 4.15 -9.23 7.60
CA ARG A 14 4.30 -10.58 7.06
C ARG A 14 5.63 -11.17 7.48
N MET A 15 5.62 -12.46 7.81
CA MET A 15 6.78 -13.20 8.26
C MET A 15 7.03 -14.42 7.38
N GLN A 16 8.23 -15.00 7.50
CA GLN A 16 8.57 -16.24 6.80
C GLN A 16 7.60 -17.39 7.18
N SER A 17 7.17 -17.45 8.42
CA SER A 17 6.17 -18.44 8.88
C SER A 17 4.81 -18.34 8.17
N ASP A 18 4.41 -17.14 7.76
CA ASP A 18 3.19 -16.97 6.97
C ASP A 18 3.34 -17.62 5.58
N VAL A 19 4.52 -17.45 4.96
CA VAL A 19 4.85 -18.07 3.65
C VAL A 19 4.91 -19.60 3.79
N GLU A 20 5.54 -20.12 4.84
CA GLU A 20 5.62 -21.56 5.10
C GLU A 20 4.24 -22.18 5.32
N ARG A 21 3.34 -21.44 5.98
CA ARG A 21 1.95 -21.89 6.15
C ARG A 21 1.23 -22.00 4.80
N VAL A 22 1.40 -21.04 3.90
CA VAL A 22 0.84 -21.12 2.52
C VAL A 22 1.40 -22.32 1.78
N GLN A 23 2.72 -22.52 1.83
CA GLN A 23 3.38 -23.64 1.15
C GLN A 23 2.91 -24.99 1.69
N ALA A 24 2.76 -25.12 3.01
CA ALA A 24 2.26 -26.33 3.64
C ALA A 24 0.82 -26.68 3.20
N LEU A 25 -0.07 -25.68 3.13
CA LEU A 25 -1.43 -25.90 2.64
C LEU A 25 -1.49 -26.18 1.15
N ALA A 26 -0.67 -25.47 0.35
CA ALA A 26 -0.54 -25.76 -1.09
C ALA A 26 -0.09 -27.21 -1.35
N ALA A 27 0.92 -27.66 -0.61
CA ALA A 27 1.44 -29.04 -0.72
C ALA A 27 0.40 -30.08 -0.29
N LYS A 28 -0.45 -29.77 0.70
CA LYS A 28 -1.54 -30.63 1.15
C LYS A 28 -2.64 -30.77 0.11
N GLY A 29 -2.90 -29.72 -0.68
CA GLY A 29 -3.96 -29.63 -1.67
C GLY A 29 -5.33 -29.40 -1.06
N PHE A 30 -6.17 -28.58 -1.72
CA PHE A 30 -7.43 -28.08 -1.18
C PHE A 30 -8.41 -29.20 -0.72
N ALA A 31 -8.47 -30.29 -1.48
CA ALA A 31 -9.37 -31.41 -1.13
C ALA A 31 -8.96 -32.19 0.14
N ALA A 32 -7.68 -32.13 0.51
CA ALA A 32 -7.16 -32.78 1.72
C ALA A 32 -7.09 -31.83 2.94
N MET A 33 -7.44 -30.56 2.77
CA MET A 33 -7.51 -29.58 3.86
C MET A 33 -8.75 -29.86 4.74
N THR A 34 -8.61 -29.58 6.02
CA THR A 34 -9.77 -29.51 6.93
C THR A 34 -10.66 -28.32 6.58
N ALA A 35 -11.90 -28.31 7.06
CA ALA A 35 -12.82 -27.19 6.81
C ALA A 35 -12.27 -25.83 7.30
N ALA A 36 -11.53 -25.82 8.42
CA ALA A 36 -10.88 -24.62 8.92
C ALA A 36 -9.74 -24.15 7.99
N GLU A 37 -8.91 -25.07 7.49
CA GLU A 37 -7.83 -24.76 6.53
C GLU A 37 -8.38 -24.29 5.19
N GLN A 38 -9.50 -24.87 4.72
CA GLN A 38 -10.17 -24.39 3.50
C GLN A 38 -10.72 -22.97 3.67
N ALA A 39 -11.31 -22.67 4.83
CA ALA A 39 -11.77 -21.31 5.15
C ALA A 39 -10.62 -20.32 5.21
N GLU A 40 -9.48 -20.67 5.85
CA GLU A 40 -8.25 -19.87 5.89
C GLU A 40 -7.72 -19.61 4.48
N TRP A 41 -7.66 -20.64 3.64
CA TRP A 41 -7.20 -20.54 2.25
C TRP A 41 -8.07 -19.60 1.41
N LEU A 42 -9.40 -19.73 1.52
CA LEU A 42 -10.36 -18.92 0.77
C LEU A 42 -10.46 -17.48 1.26
N ALA A 43 -10.18 -17.23 2.53
CA ALA A 43 -10.14 -15.88 3.09
C ALA A 43 -8.94 -15.04 2.59
N GLY A 44 -7.95 -15.67 1.96
CA GLY A 44 -6.72 -15.03 1.53
C GLY A 44 -5.68 -15.02 2.66
N MET A 45 -4.66 -15.83 2.48
CA MET A 45 -3.61 -16.02 3.49
C MET A 45 -2.59 -14.89 3.45
N LYS A 46 -2.17 -14.41 4.62
CA LYS A 46 -1.21 -13.32 4.80
C LYS A 46 0.13 -13.56 4.09
N GLY A 47 0.58 -14.82 3.99
CA GLY A 47 1.82 -15.21 3.32
C GLY A 47 1.74 -15.30 1.79
N ALA A 48 0.53 -15.15 1.21
CA ALA A 48 0.31 -15.15 -0.22
C ALA A 48 -0.03 -13.73 -0.69
N TYR A 49 0.76 -13.17 -1.60
CA TYR A 49 0.41 -11.89 -2.22
C TYR A 49 -0.59 -12.15 -3.35
N ASN A 50 -1.84 -11.82 -3.11
CA ASN A 50 -2.98 -12.22 -3.95
C ASN A 50 -3.83 -11.02 -4.42
N ALA A 51 -4.95 -11.31 -5.08
CA ALA A 51 -5.85 -10.29 -5.60
C ALA A 51 -6.36 -9.30 -4.52
N SER A 52 -6.58 -9.76 -3.28
CA SER A 52 -7.02 -8.88 -2.20
C SER A 52 -5.92 -7.90 -1.79
N ASP A 53 -4.65 -8.31 -1.82
CA ASP A 53 -3.51 -7.43 -1.57
C ASP A 53 -3.35 -6.39 -2.68
N LEU A 54 -3.43 -6.82 -3.94
CA LEU A 54 -3.39 -5.92 -5.09
C LEU A 54 -4.50 -4.86 -5.03
N ASN A 55 -5.72 -5.27 -4.68
CA ASN A 55 -6.87 -4.36 -4.55
C ASN A 55 -6.70 -3.39 -3.37
N ARG A 56 -6.22 -3.88 -2.22
CA ARG A 56 -5.93 -3.05 -1.05
C ARG A 56 -4.89 -1.98 -1.36
N VAL A 57 -3.77 -2.38 -1.95
CA VAL A 57 -2.70 -1.46 -2.35
C VAL A 57 -3.18 -0.50 -3.43
N GLY A 58 -3.91 -0.97 -4.46
CA GLY A 58 -4.48 -0.11 -5.49
C GLY A 58 -5.42 0.95 -4.92
N THR A 59 -6.27 0.57 -3.97
CA THR A 59 -7.17 1.50 -3.28
C THR A 59 -6.40 2.52 -2.46
N ALA A 60 -5.35 2.09 -1.73
CA ALA A 60 -4.48 2.99 -0.98
C ALA A 60 -3.72 3.96 -1.88
N LEU A 61 -3.20 3.48 -3.03
CA LEU A 61 -2.55 4.33 -4.04
C LEU A 61 -3.49 5.43 -4.56
N ASN A 62 -4.72 5.08 -4.96
CA ASN A 62 -5.71 6.06 -5.43
C ASN A 62 -6.06 7.09 -4.36
N TYR A 63 -6.20 6.65 -3.11
CA TYR A 63 -6.42 7.54 -1.97
C TYR A 63 -5.26 8.52 -1.76
N LEU A 64 -4.02 8.02 -1.74
CA LEU A 64 -2.82 8.84 -1.52
C LEU A 64 -2.59 9.85 -2.65
N VAL A 65 -2.80 9.45 -3.91
CA VAL A 65 -2.71 10.38 -5.06
C VAL A 65 -3.68 11.54 -4.91
N GLY A 66 -4.92 11.27 -4.49
CA GLY A 66 -5.91 12.32 -4.22
C GLY A 66 -5.48 13.29 -3.10
N ARG A 67 -4.69 12.82 -2.13
CA ARG A 67 -4.14 13.66 -1.07
C ARG A 67 -2.87 14.42 -1.46
N LEU A 68 -2.02 13.80 -2.28
CA LEU A 68 -0.76 14.40 -2.76
C LEU A 68 -0.98 15.55 -3.75
N ALA A 69 -2.00 15.45 -4.61
CA ALA A 69 -2.26 16.43 -5.66
C ALA A 69 -2.34 17.88 -5.14
N PRO A 70 -3.12 18.21 -4.09
CA PRO A 70 -3.18 19.58 -3.57
C PRO A 70 -1.92 20.03 -2.83
N LEU A 71 -1.11 19.09 -2.29
CA LEU A 71 0.04 19.42 -1.46
C LEU A 71 1.33 19.63 -2.26
N CYS A 72 1.53 18.81 -3.30
CA CYS A 72 2.81 18.78 -4.01
C CYS A 72 2.78 19.55 -5.33
N GLY A 73 1.62 20.07 -5.76
CA GLY A 73 1.45 20.66 -7.09
C GLY A 73 1.78 19.69 -8.25
N LYS A 74 2.03 18.42 -7.91
CA LYS A 74 2.32 17.36 -8.89
C LYS A 74 1.02 16.70 -9.32
N ASN A 75 0.67 16.88 -10.57
CA ASN A 75 -0.50 16.24 -11.15
C ASN A 75 -0.17 14.79 -11.51
N ILE A 76 -0.43 13.86 -10.59
CA ILE A 76 -0.29 12.42 -10.82
C ILE A 76 -1.52 11.95 -11.59
N GLN A 77 -1.36 11.67 -12.89
CA GLN A 77 -2.45 11.43 -13.86
C GLN A 77 -2.73 9.94 -14.09
N TRP A 78 -2.72 9.10 -13.05
CA TRP A 78 -3.09 7.69 -13.19
C TRP A 78 -4.02 7.24 -12.07
N SER A 79 -4.75 6.17 -12.34
CA SER A 79 -5.56 5.45 -11.36
C SER A 79 -5.09 4.01 -11.28
N ALA A 80 -4.88 3.50 -10.07
CA ALA A 80 -4.52 2.12 -9.87
C ALA A 80 -5.74 1.22 -10.05
N LYS A 81 -5.53 0.02 -10.63
CA LYS A 81 -6.56 -1.03 -10.72
C LYS A 81 -6.90 -1.55 -9.32
N THR A 82 -8.20 -1.70 -9.01
CA THR A 82 -8.72 -2.11 -7.71
C THR A 82 -9.75 -3.24 -7.78
N ASP A 83 -9.86 -3.87 -8.94
CA ASP A 83 -10.84 -4.91 -9.24
C ASP A 83 -10.16 -6.21 -9.71
N TRP A 84 -9.01 -6.54 -9.13
CA TRP A 84 -8.36 -7.82 -9.35
C TRP A 84 -9.20 -8.96 -8.76
N SER A 85 -9.30 -10.06 -9.50
CA SER A 85 -9.92 -11.30 -9.06
C SER A 85 -8.89 -12.43 -8.93
N MET A 86 -9.23 -13.50 -8.25
CA MET A 86 -8.35 -14.69 -8.14
C MET A 86 -8.15 -15.41 -9.48
N ALA A 87 -8.93 -15.09 -10.49
CA ALA A 87 -8.80 -15.61 -11.85
C ALA A 87 -7.82 -14.75 -12.70
N ASP A 88 -7.48 -13.55 -12.24
CA ASP A 88 -6.56 -12.67 -12.95
C ASP A 88 -5.11 -13.08 -12.73
N VAL A 89 -4.35 -13.11 -13.81
CA VAL A 89 -2.89 -13.26 -13.78
C VAL A 89 -2.27 -11.93 -14.13
N ILE A 90 -1.49 -11.35 -13.21
CA ILE A 90 -0.78 -10.10 -13.49
C ILE A 90 0.25 -10.32 -14.59
N THR A 91 0.13 -9.59 -15.68
CA THR A 91 1.10 -9.64 -16.79
C THR A 91 2.33 -8.77 -16.48
N ALA A 92 3.46 -9.01 -17.15
CA ALA A 92 4.67 -8.21 -16.95
C ALA A 92 4.47 -6.70 -17.18
N PRO A 93 3.72 -6.23 -18.22
CA PRO A 93 3.39 -4.82 -18.34
C PRO A 93 2.55 -4.27 -17.17
N GLN A 94 1.58 -5.05 -16.67
CA GLN A 94 0.76 -4.64 -15.52
C GLN A 94 1.59 -4.57 -14.24
N ALA A 95 2.52 -5.53 -14.02
CA ALA A 95 3.45 -5.51 -12.91
C ALA A 95 4.37 -4.27 -12.95
N ALA A 96 4.88 -3.92 -14.13
CA ALA A 96 5.69 -2.72 -14.32
C ALA A 96 4.91 -1.43 -14.02
N VAL A 97 3.65 -1.32 -14.48
CA VAL A 97 2.76 -0.20 -14.15
C VAL A 97 2.51 -0.12 -12.66
N TYR A 98 2.17 -1.23 -12.03
CA TYR A 98 1.92 -1.31 -10.59
C TYR A 98 3.13 -0.86 -9.76
N ARG A 99 4.33 -1.38 -10.10
CA ARG A 99 5.59 -0.95 -9.47
C ARG A 99 5.83 0.55 -9.65
N LYS A 100 5.64 1.06 -10.87
CA LYS A 100 5.80 2.48 -11.16
C LYS A 100 4.87 3.35 -10.33
N GLN A 101 3.62 2.96 -10.16
CA GLN A 101 2.65 3.69 -9.34
C GLN A 101 3.09 3.79 -7.87
N ILE A 102 3.62 2.70 -7.30
CA ILE A 102 4.19 2.70 -5.95
C ILE A 102 5.41 3.64 -5.87
N GLN A 103 6.29 3.57 -6.89
CA GLN A 103 7.48 4.42 -6.93
C GLN A 103 7.12 5.90 -7.11
N ASP A 104 6.12 6.23 -7.93
CA ASP A 104 5.65 7.61 -8.11
C ASP A 104 5.14 8.23 -6.79
N VAL A 105 4.39 7.46 -6.00
CA VAL A 105 3.95 7.88 -4.66
C VAL A 105 5.14 8.08 -3.73
N ARG A 106 6.10 7.14 -3.75
CA ARG A 106 7.32 7.25 -2.97
C ARG A 106 8.13 8.50 -3.34
N ASP A 107 8.26 8.82 -4.62
CA ASP A 107 9.08 9.93 -5.10
C ASP A 107 8.36 11.29 -5.02
N ALA A 108 7.08 11.29 -4.67
CA ALA A 108 6.31 12.52 -4.48
C ALA A 108 6.74 13.32 -3.23
N LEU A 109 7.27 12.66 -2.21
CA LEU A 109 7.70 13.25 -0.94
C LEU A 109 9.14 12.82 -0.59
N THR A 110 9.77 13.57 0.31
CA THR A 110 11.05 13.17 0.91
C THR A 110 10.78 12.22 2.07
N TYR A 111 11.23 10.99 1.93
CA TYR A 111 11.10 9.96 2.96
C TYR A 111 12.33 9.91 3.87
N PRO A 112 12.18 9.36 5.11
CA PRO A 112 13.31 9.10 5.98
C PRO A 112 14.32 8.15 5.34
N ASP A 113 15.59 8.30 5.71
CA ASP A 113 16.66 7.41 5.29
C ASP A 113 16.32 5.95 5.63
N GLY A 114 16.68 5.03 4.73
CA GLY A 114 16.36 3.61 4.87
C GLY A 114 14.96 3.20 4.41
N THR A 115 14.12 4.13 3.93
CA THR A 115 12.86 3.76 3.29
C THR A 115 13.13 3.02 1.97
N PRO A 116 12.62 1.79 1.78
CA PRO A 116 12.91 0.99 0.58
C PRO A 116 12.37 1.66 -0.70
N ALA A 117 12.94 1.28 -1.84
CA ALA A 117 12.34 1.54 -3.14
C ALA A 117 11.21 0.52 -3.41
N ALA A 118 10.34 0.81 -4.38
CA ALA A 118 9.33 -0.15 -4.82
C ALA A 118 10.00 -1.45 -5.31
N PRO A 119 9.67 -2.61 -4.73
CA PRO A 119 10.30 -3.88 -5.06
C PRO A 119 9.93 -4.38 -6.45
N GLU A 120 10.69 -5.34 -6.97
CA GLU A 120 10.33 -6.05 -8.20
C GLU A 120 9.12 -6.95 -7.95
N ILE A 121 8.11 -6.85 -8.82
CA ILE A 121 6.84 -7.55 -8.65
C ILE A 121 6.92 -9.01 -9.13
N ASP A 122 7.77 -9.30 -10.11
CA ASP A 122 7.97 -10.65 -10.67
C ASP A 122 8.65 -11.62 -9.68
N ARG A 123 9.30 -11.09 -8.66
CA ARG A 123 9.99 -11.84 -7.60
C ARG A 123 9.53 -11.40 -6.22
N MET A 124 8.21 -11.24 -6.07
CA MET A 124 7.63 -10.77 -4.82
C MET A 124 8.00 -11.68 -3.65
N THR A 125 8.63 -11.09 -2.64
CA THR A 125 8.90 -11.72 -1.36
C THR A 125 7.96 -11.14 -0.30
N TYR A 126 7.84 -11.81 0.85
CA TYR A 126 7.05 -11.27 1.96
C TYR A 126 7.62 -9.92 2.46
N THR A 127 8.95 -9.75 2.41
CA THR A 127 9.62 -8.49 2.73
C THR A 127 9.26 -7.40 1.72
N GLY A 128 9.30 -7.72 0.42
CA GLY A 128 8.88 -6.79 -0.63
C GLY A 128 7.40 -6.40 -0.51
N ALA A 129 6.53 -7.35 -0.17
CA ALA A 129 5.12 -7.07 0.09
C ALA A 129 4.93 -6.12 1.29
N ASN A 130 5.70 -6.32 2.38
CA ASN A 130 5.72 -5.41 3.52
C ASN A 130 6.26 -4.03 3.14
N ASP A 131 7.30 -3.96 2.31
CA ASP A 131 7.92 -2.70 1.88
C ASP A 131 6.96 -1.84 1.05
N ILE A 132 6.17 -2.46 0.15
CA ILE A 132 5.11 -1.75 -0.58
C ILE A 132 4.16 -1.06 0.41
N GLU A 133 3.60 -1.83 1.32
CA GLU A 133 2.57 -1.32 2.22
C GLU A 133 3.15 -0.36 3.26
N ARG A 134 4.42 -0.52 3.64
CA ARG A 134 5.15 0.43 4.49
C ARG A 134 5.38 1.78 3.79
N ILE A 135 5.74 1.78 2.50
CA ILE A 135 5.87 3.01 1.70
C ILE A 135 4.57 3.80 1.75
N LEU A 136 3.42 3.15 1.54
CA LEU A 136 2.11 3.80 1.54
C LEU A 136 1.72 4.33 2.92
N ALA A 137 1.96 3.57 3.98
CA ALA A 137 1.70 4.00 5.35
C ALA A 137 2.56 5.21 5.76
N LEU A 138 3.85 5.21 5.35
CA LEU A 138 4.75 6.34 5.57
C LEU A 138 4.32 7.57 4.77
N CYS A 139 3.85 7.39 3.52
CA CYS A 139 3.32 8.49 2.72
C CYS A 139 2.18 9.21 3.44
N GLU A 140 1.21 8.48 3.96
CA GLU A 140 0.10 9.05 4.74
C GLU A 140 0.61 9.82 5.96
N THR A 141 1.57 9.24 6.69
CA THR A 141 2.17 9.89 7.87
C THR A 141 2.84 11.21 7.49
N LEU A 142 3.59 11.25 6.40
CA LEU A 142 4.26 12.46 5.89
C LEU A 142 3.25 13.52 5.46
N ILE A 143 2.19 13.12 4.76
CA ILE A 143 1.09 14.02 4.37
C ILE A 143 0.45 14.65 5.61
N ASP A 144 0.13 13.84 6.62
CA ASP A 144 -0.46 14.34 7.87
C ASP A 144 0.47 15.32 8.59
N ASN A 145 1.78 15.06 8.58
CA ASN A 145 2.77 15.95 9.18
C ASN A 145 2.89 17.28 8.42
N ILE A 146 2.88 17.25 7.08
CA ILE A 146 2.87 18.45 6.25
C ILE A 146 1.62 19.29 6.55
N ILE A 147 0.44 18.69 6.57
CA ILE A 147 -0.82 19.40 6.87
C ILE A 147 -0.78 20.04 8.26
N LYS A 148 -0.25 19.33 9.25
CA LYS A 148 -0.09 19.86 10.61
C LYS A 148 0.87 21.06 10.61
N ALA A 149 2.03 20.95 9.96
CA ALA A 149 3.00 22.03 9.87
C ALA A 149 2.39 23.28 9.22
N PHE A 150 1.65 23.13 8.12
CA PHE A 150 0.96 24.25 7.47
C PHE A 150 -0.07 24.92 8.36
N ARG A 151 -0.83 24.14 9.14
CA ARG A 151 -1.81 24.70 10.07
C ARG A 151 -1.17 25.53 11.20
N TYR A 152 0.00 25.10 11.67
CA TYR A 152 0.70 25.83 12.73
C TYR A 152 1.34 27.13 12.21
N THR A 153 1.97 27.09 11.02
CA THR A 153 2.55 28.30 10.41
C THR A 153 1.46 29.31 10.02
N GLY A 154 0.37 28.87 9.41
CA GLY A 154 -0.75 29.74 9.07
C GLY A 154 -1.42 30.39 10.29
N ALA A 155 -1.54 29.67 11.40
CA ALA A 155 -2.06 30.23 12.65
C ALA A 155 -1.11 31.27 13.27
N ALA A 156 0.21 31.09 13.15
CA ALA A 156 1.19 32.04 13.63
C ALA A 156 1.18 33.35 12.79
N GLU A 157 1.06 33.27 11.49
CA GLU A 157 0.95 34.44 10.61
C GLU A 157 -0.34 35.25 10.86
N CYS A 158 -1.46 34.58 11.10
CA CYS A 158 -2.71 35.27 11.46
C CYS A 158 -2.63 35.97 12.81
N ALA A 159 -1.85 35.43 13.76
CA ALA A 159 -1.68 36.05 15.09
C ALA A 159 -0.76 37.29 15.06
N THR A 160 0.20 37.33 14.14
CA THR A 160 1.10 38.49 13.98
C THR A 160 0.53 39.60 13.08
N GLY A 161 -0.40 39.27 12.19
CA GLY A 161 -1.08 40.25 11.31
C GLY A 161 -2.20 41.08 11.98
N GLY A 162 -2.47 40.83 13.25
CA GLY A 162 -3.50 41.52 14.04
C GLY A 162 -3.06 42.68 14.90
N LEU A 163 -1.82 43.18 14.74
CA LEU A 163 -1.26 44.33 15.49
C LEU A 163 -0.77 45.45 14.55
N ILE A 164 -1.66 45.99 13.77
CA ILE A 164 -1.50 47.34 13.22
C ILE A 164 -2.81 48.11 13.39
#